data_9c1735ea54270ae47130bb846b3e4d44
#
_entry.id   9c1735ea54270ae47130bb846b3e4d44
#
_cell.length_a   1.000
_cell.length_b   1.000
_cell.length_c   1.000
_cell.angle_alpha   90.00
_cell.angle_beta   90.00
_cell.angle_gamma   90.00
#
_symmetry.space_group_name_H-M   'P 1'
#
loop_
_entity.id
_entity.type
_entity.pdbx_description
1 polymer ?
#
loop_
_entity_poly.entity_id
_entity_poly.type
_entity_poly.pdbx_seq_one_letter_code
_entity_poly.pdbx_strand_id
1 'polypeptide(L)'
;MKRGTQGKALLILVLSCLLGLSGIVQAAATSNKIIKMATTTSTENSGLLKYLLPKFTQATGYDVHVIAVGTGKALRMGQDGDVDVVLVHARPAEEKFVAAGYGEQRHDVMYNDFVILGPVNDPANIRAAKSAVDAMQRIASHEAVFVSRGDDSGTNKKERRLWKAANIEPKGSWYREAGQGMGKVIQMANELNAYTLSDRGTWIAYSNKTQLKIAYQGDKVLFNPYGIIAVNPKRYPDVNHTGAQALIDWITGNDGQKLIAQYNIAGFQLFTPSATQTAGVAK
;
A
#
# COMPACT_ATOMS: atom_id res chain seq x y z
N MET A 1 -76.14 -44.35 -39.22
CA MET A 1 -74.99 -43.82 -39.93
C MET A 1 -74.59 -42.48 -39.40
N LYS A 2 -73.46 -42.45 -38.63
CA LYS A 2 -72.58 -41.27 -38.48
C LYS A 2 -71.30 -41.74 -37.81
N ARG A 3 -70.26 -41.97 -38.60
CA ARG A 3 -68.89 -42.24 -38.17
C ARG A 3 -68.09 -40.94 -38.26
N GLY A 4 -67.26 -40.73 -37.27
CA GLY A 4 -65.94 -40.13 -37.49
C GLY A 4 -65.79 -38.64 -37.16
N THR A 5 -65.29 -38.38 -35.97
CA THR A 5 -64.44 -37.20 -35.70
C THR A 5 -63.77 -37.34 -34.30
N GLN A 6 -62.89 -38.32 -34.12
CA GLN A 6 -62.07 -38.43 -32.89
C GLN A 6 -60.55 -38.62 -33.15
N GLY A 7 -60.08 -38.22 -34.32
CA GLY A 7 -58.67 -38.45 -34.70
C GLY A 7 -57.76 -37.24 -34.81
N LYS A 8 -58.21 -36.01 -34.54
CA LYS A 8 -57.39 -34.79 -34.75
C LYS A 8 -57.04 -34.02 -33.48
N ALA A 9 -57.55 -34.38 -32.33
CA ALA A 9 -57.28 -33.67 -31.09
C ALA A 9 -56.01 -34.18 -30.30
N LEU A 10 -55.49 -35.37 -30.64
CA LEU A 10 -54.39 -35.96 -29.91
C LEU A 10 -52.99 -35.62 -30.45
N LEU A 11 -52.91 -35.02 -31.67
CA LEU A 11 -51.62 -34.70 -32.30
C LEU A 11 -51.15 -33.29 -31.98
N ILE A 12 -51.97 -32.40 -31.42
CA ILE A 12 -51.65 -31.01 -31.11
C ILE A 12 -51.11 -30.89 -29.66
N LEU A 13 -51.41 -31.85 -28.80
CA LEU A 13 -50.96 -31.78 -27.38
C LEU A 13 -49.53 -32.27 -27.16
N VAL A 14 -48.94 -33.02 -28.08
CA VAL A 14 -47.56 -33.54 -27.94
C VAL A 14 -46.52 -32.55 -28.50
N LEU A 15 -46.95 -31.65 -29.39
CA LEU A 15 -46.01 -30.67 -29.98
C LEU A 15 -45.83 -29.44 -29.10
N SER A 16 -46.70 -29.18 -28.11
CA SER A 16 -46.57 -28.04 -27.18
C SER A 16 -45.65 -28.32 -25.97
N CYS A 17 -45.28 -29.57 -25.71
CA CYS A 17 -44.36 -29.92 -24.61
C CYS A 17 -42.89 -29.92 -24.98
N LEU A 18 -42.54 -29.79 -26.27
CA LEU A 18 -41.16 -29.78 -26.78
C LEU A 18 -40.56 -28.38 -26.94
N LEU A 19 -41.35 -27.32 -26.78
CA LEU A 19 -40.91 -25.93 -26.87
C LEU A 19 -40.64 -25.24 -25.49
N GLY A 20 -40.84 -25.99 -24.40
CA GLY A 20 -40.67 -25.45 -23.04
C GLY A 20 -39.29 -25.66 -22.40
N LEU A 21 -38.33 -26.26 -23.10
CA LEU A 21 -36.99 -26.58 -22.50
C LEU A 21 -35.82 -25.79 -23.03
N SER A 22 -36.06 -24.67 -23.66
CA SER A 22 -34.94 -23.83 -24.20
C SER A 22 -34.90 -22.45 -23.57
N GLY A 23 -34.73 -22.41 -22.25
CA GLY A 23 -34.71 -21.14 -21.55
C GLY A 23 -33.99 -21.19 -20.20
N ILE A 24 -33.02 -22.09 -20.03
CA ILE A 24 -32.01 -21.85 -18.99
C ILE A 24 -31.05 -20.83 -19.60
N VAL A 25 -31.48 -19.57 -19.61
CA VAL A 25 -30.53 -18.45 -19.68
C VAL A 25 -29.67 -18.61 -18.44
N GLN A 26 -28.49 -19.19 -18.64
CA GLN A 26 -27.40 -19.14 -17.69
C GLN A 26 -27.13 -17.64 -17.52
N ALA A 27 -27.72 -17.05 -16.47
CA ALA A 27 -27.30 -15.76 -16.00
C ALA A 27 -25.81 -15.93 -15.68
N ALA A 28 -24.96 -15.63 -16.65
CA ALA A 28 -23.55 -15.45 -16.38
C ALA A 28 -23.52 -14.45 -15.24
N ALA A 29 -23.12 -14.92 -14.05
CA ALA A 29 -22.85 -14.06 -12.93
C ALA A 29 -21.94 -12.98 -13.51
N THR A 30 -22.43 -11.76 -13.63
CA THR A 30 -21.62 -10.61 -13.98
C THR A 30 -20.61 -10.52 -12.89
N SER A 31 -19.40 -11.08 -13.13
CA SER A 31 -18.32 -11.05 -12.17
C SER A 31 -18.14 -9.59 -11.78
N ASN A 32 -18.24 -9.29 -10.51
CA ASN A 32 -18.03 -7.93 -10.01
C ASN A 32 -16.63 -7.48 -10.49
N LYS A 33 -16.58 -6.60 -11.47
CA LYS A 33 -15.32 -6.12 -12.05
C LYS A 33 -14.65 -5.03 -11.21
N ILE A 34 -15.30 -4.60 -10.13
CA ILE A 34 -14.80 -3.58 -9.22
C ILE A 34 -14.09 -4.26 -8.05
N ILE A 35 -12.88 -3.80 -7.75
CA ILE A 35 -12.09 -4.18 -6.57
C ILE A 35 -12.01 -2.96 -5.67
N LYS A 36 -12.52 -3.04 -4.44
CA LYS A 36 -12.36 -1.98 -3.44
C LYS A 36 -11.05 -2.20 -2.70
N MET A 37 -10.13 -1.26 -2.83
CA MET A 37 -8.82 -1.32 -2.18
C MET A 37 -8.64 -0.20 -1.17
N ALA A 38 -8.44 -0.55 0.11
CA ALA A 38 -8.01 0.42 1.11
C ALA A 38 -6.49 0.53 1.13
N THR A 39 -5.99 1.75 1.13
CA THR A 39 -4.56 2.04 1.19
C THR A 39 -4.27 3.29 2.01
N THR A 40 -3.00 3.74 2.05
CA THR A 40 -2.63 4.94 2.78
C THR A 40 -2.63 6.18 1.90
N THR A 41 -2.90 7.35 2.51
CA THR A 41 -2.81 8.64 1.81
C THR A 41 -1.41 8.91 1.26
N SER A 42 -0.35 8.40 1.92
CA SER A 42 1.02 8.52 1.41
C SER A 42 1.24 7.64 0.17
N THR A 43 0.64 6.45 0.10
CA THR A 43 0.68 5.58 -1.08
C THR A 43 -0.02 6.25 -2.26
N GLU A 44 -1.22 6.78 -2.04
CA GLU A 44 -1.97 7.50 -3.07
C GLU A 44 -1.21 8.74 -3.57
N ASN A 45 -0.72 9.57 -2.64
CA ASN A 45 0.01 10.79 -2.95
C ASN A 45 1.36 10.55 -3.65
N SER A 46 1.90 9.34 -3.58
CA SER A 46 3.12 8.98 -4.32
C SER A 46 2.90 8.95 -5.84
N GLY A 47 1.65 8.88 -6.30
CA GLY A 47 1.31 8.75 -7.73
C GLY A 47 1.50 7.35 -8.31
N LEU A 48 2.06 6.39 -7.56
CA LEU A 48 2.32 5.04 -8.05
C LEU A 48 1.04 4.33 -8.50
N LEU A 49 -0.04 4.41 -7.71
CA LEU A 49 -1.30 3.75 -8.06
C LEU A 49 -1.90 4.32 -9.35
N LYS A 50 -1.84 5.64 -9.55
CA LYS A 50 -2.26 6.28 -10.79
C LYS A 50 -1.46 5.80 -12.01
N TYR A 51 -0.21 5.40 -11.82
CA TYR A 51 0.64 4.83 -12.86
C TYR A 51 0.36 3.34 -13.10
N LEU A 52 0.12 2.55 -12.05
CA LEU A 52 -0.04 1.09 -12.14
C LEU A 52 -1.45 0.65 -12.55
N LEU A 53 -2.51 1.21 -11.91
CA LEU A 53 -3.86 0.67 -12.03
C LEU A 53 -4.45 0.70 -13.44
N PRO A 54 -4.22 1.72 -14.31
CA PRO A 54 -4.67 1.66 -15.68
C PRO A 54 -4.08 0.48 -16.46
N LYS A 55 -2.84 0.08 -16.16
CA LYS A 55 -2.17 -1.07 -16.80
C LYS A 55 -2.73 -2.40 -16.29
N PHE A 56 -3.06 -2.46 -15.01
CA PHE A 56 -3.78 -3.59 -14.42
C PHE A 56 -5.15 -3.77 -15.06
N THR A 57 -5.94 -2.68 -15.16
CA THR A 57 -7.27 -2.71 -15.80
C THR A 57 -7.18 -3.17 -17.25
N GLN A 58 -6.21 -2.67 -18.02
CA GLN A 58 -5.97 -3.10 -19.39
C GLN A 58 -5.63 -4.60 -19.49
N ALA A 59 -4.86 -5.13 -18.57
CA ALA A 59 -4.43 -6.53 -18.57
C ALA A 59 -5.51 -7.51 -18.12
N THR A 60 -6.40 -7.10 -17.20
CA THR A 60 -7.31 -8.03 -16.50
C THR A 60 -8.80 -7.71 -16.68
N GLY A 61 -9.12 -6.50 -17.08
CA GLY A 61 -10.48 -5.99 -17.16
C GLY A 61 -11.14 -5.70 -15.81
N TYR A 62 -10.40 -5.77 -14.69
CA TYR A 62 -10.85 -5.30 -13.39
C TYR A 62 -10.59 -3.81 -13.23
N ASP A 63 -11.47 -3.12 -12.50
CA ASP A 63 -11.28 -1.74 -12.07
C ASP A 63 -11.04 -1.67 -10.56
N VAL A 64 -10.10 -0.84 -10.11
CA VAL A 64 -9.74 -0.71 -8.70
C VAL A 64 -10.19 0.62 -8.15
N HIS A 65 -11.15 0.58 -7.22
CA HIS A 65 -11.60 1.74 -6.48
C HIS A 65 -10.72 1.94 -5.24
N VAL A 66 -9.88 2.96 -5.27
CA VAL A 66 -8.92 3.27 -4.22
C VAL A 66 -9.56 4.10 -3.11
N ILE A 67 -9.42 3.65 -1.86
CA ILE A 67 -9.85 4.36 -0.66
C ILE A 67 -8.61 4.70 0.16
N ALA A 68 -8.12 5.93 0.02
CA ALA A 68 -6.89 6.39 0.65
C ALA A 68 -7.17 7.02 2.02
N VAL A 69 -6.70 6.36 3.08
CA VAL A 69 -6.91 6.77 4.49
C VAL A 69 -5.64 6.54 5.32
N GLY A 70 -5.68 6.72 6.63
CA GLY A 70 -4.57 6.29 7.51
C GLY A 70 -4.49 4.77 7.63
N THR A 71 -3.29 4.21 7.87
CA THR A 71 -3.05 2.75 7.97
C THR A 71 -4.04 2.04 8.90
N GLY A 72 -4.27 2.60 10.10
CA GLY A 72 -5.19 1.99 11.06
C GLY A 72 -6.63 1.93 10.54
N LYS A 73 -7.10 2.98 9.83
CA LYS A 73 -8.42 3.01 9.22
C LYS A 73 -8.50 2.06 8.02
N ALA A 74 -7.46 1.96 7.19
CA ALA A 74 -7.42 1.01 6.08
C ALA A 74 -7.55 -0.44 6.57
N LEU A 75 -6.78 -0.82 7.60
CA LEU A 75 -6.90 -2.14 8.21
C LEU A 75 -8.26 -2.36 8.89
N ARG A 76 -8.84 -1.32 9.52
CA ARG A 76 -10.20 -1.39 10.08
C ARG A 76 -11.24 -1.67 9.01
N MET A 77 -11.19 -1.02 7.87
CA MET A 77 -12.10 -1.28 6.74
C MET A 77 -12.00 -2.73 6.27
N GLY A 78 -10.78 -3.30 6.22
CA GLY A 78 -10.60 -4.73 5.97
C GLY A 78 -11.15 -5.62 7.09
N GLN A 79 -11.05 -5.20 8.37
CA GLN A 79 -11.64 -5.91 9.51
C GLN A 79 -13.17 -5.89 9.51
N ASP A 80 -13.77 -4.88 8.93
CA ASP A 80 -15.23 -4.71 8.85
C ASP A 80 -15.80 -5.34 7.56
N GLY A 81 -14.93 -5.77 6.60
CA GLY A 81 -15.35 -6.36 5.32
C GLY A 81 -15.80 -5.31 4.28
N ASP A 82 -15.50 -4.03 4.50
CA ASP A 82 -15.90 -2.92 3.63
C ASP A 82 -15.11 -2.86 2.31
N VAL A 83 -13.97 -3.53 2.27
CA VAL A 83 -13.04 -3.58 1.13
C VAL A 83 -12.61 -5.02 0.83
N ASP A 84 -12.13 -5.25 -0.39
CA ASP A 84 -11.73 -6.57 -0.88
C ASP A 84 -10.24 -6.85 -0.60
N VAL A 85 -9.43 -5.78 -0.55
CA VAL A 85 -7.99 -5.86 -0.39
C VAL A 85 -7.44 -4.65 0.34
N VAL A 86 -6.38 -4.84 1.11
CA VAL A 86 -5.64 -3.74 1.75
C VAL A 86 -4.20 -3.72 1.23
N LEU A 87 -3.69 -2.52 0.90
CA LEU A 87 -2.30 -2.27 0.50
C LEU A 87 -1.71 -1.21 1.44
N VAL A 88 -0.91 -1.63 2.40
CA VAL A 88 -0.40 -0.76 3.47
C VAL A 88 1.08 -1.04 3.79
N HIS A 89 1.68 -0.30 4.71
CA HIS A 89 3.11 -0.39 5.02
C HIS A 89 3.39 -0.31 6.54
N ALA A 90 2.70 -1.15 7.31
CA ALA A 90 2.90 -1.26 8.76
C ALA A 90 2.95 -2.74 9.17
N ARG A 91 3.99 -3.45 8.73
CA ARG A 91 4.15 -4.90 8.83
C ARG A 91 3.65 -5.51 10.14
N PRO A 92 3.98 -4.98 11.35
CA PRO A 92 3.46 -5.57 12.59
C PRO A 92 1.93 -5.51 12.73
N ALA A 93 1.28 -4.47 12.16
CA ALA A 93 -0.17 -4.35 12.17
C ALA A 93 -0.81 -5.26 11.11
N GLU A 94 -0.17 -5.42 9.97
CA GLU A 94 -0.55 -6.33 8.88
C GLU A 94 -0.50 -7.79 9.34
N GLU A 95 0.57 -8.19 10.02
CA GLU A 95 0.73 -9.52 10.60
C GLU A 95 -0.34 -9.81 11.67
N LYS A 96 -0.68 -8.83 12.51
CA LYS A 96 -1.79 -8.96 13.47
C LYS A 96 -3.15 -9.10 12.78
N PHE A 97 -3.38 -8.38 11.68
CA PHE A 97 -4.59 -8.46 10.88
C PHE A 97 -4.79 -9.86 10.30
N VAL A 98 -3.72 -10.45 9.76
CA VAL A 98 -3.71 -11.83 9.23
C VAL A 98 -3.88 -12.85 10.35
N ALA A 99 -3.13 -12.74 11.45
CA ALA A 99 -3.21 -13.65 12.59
C ALA A 99 -4.59 -13.67 13.25
N ALA A 100 -5.33 -12.55 13.21
CA ALA A 100 -6.71 -12.47 13.70
C ALA A 100 -7.75 -13.01 12.70
N GLY A 101 -7.33 -13.52 11.54
CA GLY A 101 -8.19 -14.12 10.52
C GLY A 101 -9.03 -13.12 9.72
N TYR A 102 -8.70 -11.84 9.74
CA TYR A 102 -9.38 -10.82 8.93
C TYR A 102 -8.91 -10.80 7.47
N GLY A 103 -7.66 -11.12 7.24
CA GLY A 103 -7.06 -11.25 5.92
C GLY A 103 -6.45 -12.63 5.73
N GLU A 104 -6.17 -12.96 4.50
CA GLU A 104 -5.41 -14.15 4.14
C GLU A 104 -3.90 -13.91 4.28
N GLN A 105 -3.10 -14.47 3.40
CA GLN A 105 -1.65 -14.30 3.43
C GLN A 105 -1.26 -12.85 3.07
N ARG A 106 -0.28 -12.31 3.80
CA ARG A 106 0.41 -11.09 3.44
C ARG A 106 1.44 -11.35 2.33
N HIS A 107 1.39 -10.55 1.27
CA HIS A 107 2.39 -10.58 0.20
C HIS A 107 3.23 -9.31 0.24
N ASP A 108 4.56 -9.45 0.14
CA ASP A 108 5.44 -8.30 -0.05
C ASP A 108 5.25 -7.77 -1.49
N VAL A 109 5.19 -6.46 -1.65
CA VAL A 109 5.01 -5.81 -2.95
C VAL A 109 6.24 -5.02 -3.35
N MET A 110 6.66 -4.13 -2.48
CA MET A 110 7.74 -3.18 -2.69
C MET A 110 8.19 -2.59 -1.36
N TYR A 111 9.28 -1.86 -1.40
CA TYR A 111 9.62 -0.96 -0.29
C TYR A 111 10.10 0.40 -0.84
N ASN A 112 9.88 1.45 -0.07
CA ASN A 112 10.65 2.67 -0.12
C ASN A 112 11.46 2.77 1.16
N ASP A 113 12.16 3.88 1.37
CA ASP A 113 12.92 4.09 2.59
C ASP A 113 12.62 5.46 3.20
N PHE A 114 13.03 5.57 4.45
CA PHE A 114 13.17 6.84 5.13
C PHE A 114 14.61 7.32 4.99
N VAL A 115 14.78 8.63 5.00
CA VAL A 115 16.09 9.29 4.98
C VAL A 115 16.16 10.29 6.15
N ILE A 116 17.34 10.45 6.73
CA ILE A 116 17.57 11.53 7.68
C ILE A 116 18.12 12.70 6.88
N LEU A 117 17.37 13.78 6.85
CA LEU A 117 17.76 15.04 6.23
C LEU A 117 18.50 15.87 7.26
N GLY A 118 19.43 16.67 6.78
CA GLY A 118 20.16 17.58 7.64
C GLY A 118 20.81 18.73 6.86
N PRO A 119 21.33 19.73 7.58
CA PRO A 119 22.00 20.87 6.99
C PRO A 119 23.31 20.46 6.30
N VAL A 120 23.75 21.28 5.37
CA VAL A 120 24.96 21.00 4.56
C VAL A 120 26.22 20.87 5.42
N ASN A 121 26.33 21.65 6.49
CA ASN A 121 27.47 21.66 7.41
C ASN A 121 27.50 20.48 8.40
N ASP A 122 26.41 19.68 8.47
CA ASP A 122 26.30 18.45 9.27
C ASP A 122 26.89 18.56 10.71
N PRO A 123 26.38 19.45 11.57
CA PRO A 123 27.00 19.76 12.85
C PRO A 123 27.11 18.55 13.80
N ALA A 124 26.24 17.56 13.68
CA ALA A 124 26.30 16.31 14.44
C ALA A 124 27.13 15.21 13.76
N ASN A 125 27.73 15.50 12.60
CA ASN A 125 28.55 14.56 11.82
C ASN A 125 27.85 13.22 11.55
N ILE A 126 26.56 13.25 11.20
CA ILE A 126 25.79 12.00 10.98
C ILE A 126 26.10 11.33 9.65
N ARG A 127 26.75 12.03 8.68
CA ARG A 127 27.24 11.41 7.45
C ARG A 127 28.29 10.32 7.72
N ALA A 128 29.03 10.44 8.83
CA ALA A 128 29.98 9.44 9.29
C ALA A 128 29.36 8.35 10.19
N ALA A 129 28.02 8.37 10.38
CA ALA A 129 27.35 7.39 11.22
C ALA A 129 27.39 5.99 10.57
N LYS A 130 27.57 4.97 11.41
CA LYS A 130 27.63 3.56 10.99
C LYS A 130 26.25 2.89 10.88
N SER A 131 25.23 3.51 11.47
CA SER A 131 23.83 3.04 11.44
C SER A 131 22.88 4.22 11.64
N ALA A 132 21.61 4.03 11.34
CA ALA A 132 20.59 5.02 11.63
C ALA A 132 20.48 5.29 13.15
N VAL A 133 20.71 4.28 13.96
CA VAL A 133 20.76 4.42 15.44
C VAL A 133 21.93 5.29 15.87
N ASP A 134 23.13 5.07 15.29
CA ASP A 134 24.32 5.91 15.54
C ASP A 134 24.07 7.37 15.08
N ALA A 135 23.40 7.57 13.95
CA ALA A 135 23.00 8.91 13.50
C ALA A 135 22.11 9.62 14.51
N MET A 136 21.10 8.93 15.07
CA MET A 136 20.23 9.50 16.10
C MET A 136 21.00 9.80 17.40
N GLN A 137 21.91 8.92 17.81
CA GLN A 137 22.78 9.13 18.99
C GLN A 137 23.67 10.37 18.81
N ARG A 138 24.23 10.56 17.62
CA ARG A 138 25.06 11.75 17.32
C ARG A 138 24.25 13.04 17.37
N ILE A 139 23.05 13.06 16.79
CA ILE A 139 22.14 14.20 16.88
C ILE A 139 21.87 14.57 18.33
N ALA A 140 21.52 13.61 19.17
CA ALA A 140 21.24 13.86 20.57
C ALA A 140 22.46 14.29 21.38
N SER A 141 23.63 13.64 21.19
CA SER A 141 24.86 13.97 21.95
C SER A 141 25.40 15.36 21.63
N HIS A 142 25.12 15.90 20.46
CA HIS A 142 25.47 17.26 20.06
C HIS A 142 24.35 18.27 20.33
N GLU A 143 23.20 17.81 20.89
CA GLU A 143 21.97 18.62 21.02
C GLU A 143 21.63 19.36 19.73
N ALA A 144 21.93 18.74 18.59
CA ALA A 144 21.67 19.32 17.27
C ALA A 144 20.18 19.36 17.01
N VAL A 145 19.67 20.50 16.56
CA VAL A 145 18.21 20.68 16.39
C VAL A 145 17.63 19.61 15.49
N PHE A 146 16.59 18.94 16.00
CA PHE A 146 15.82 17.94 15.29
C PHE A 146 14.34 18.32 15.27
N VAL A 147 13.73 18.35 14.07
CA VAL A 147 12.30 18.63 13.91
C VAL A 147 11.58 17.31 13.66
N SER A 148 10.78 16.91 14.63
CA SER A 148 9.88 15.77 14.57
C SER A 148 8.55 16.12 13.93
N ARG A 149 7.91 15.17 13.27
CA ARG A 149 6.51 15.34 12.85
C ARG A 149 5.56 15.51 14.01
N GLY A 150 5.73 14.75 15.10
CA GLY A 150 4.90 14.86 16.31
C GLY A 150 3.40 14.61 16.10
N ASP A 151 2.98 13.88 15.04
CA ASP A 151 1.59 13.75 14.58
C ASP A 151 1.06 12.31 14.54
N ASP A 152 1.76 11.39 15.18
CA ASP A 152 1.48 9.93 15.20
C ASP A 152 1.39 9.27 13.81
N SER A 153 1.91 9.91 12.76
CA SER A 153 2.03 9.35 11.41
C SER A 153 3.00 8.18 11.33
N GLY A 154 3.03 7.51 10.17
CA GLY A 154 4.01 6.45 9.89
C GLY A 154 5.46 6.93 10.06
N THR A 155 5.78 8.15 9.62
CA THR A 155 7.11 8.76 9.78
C THR A 155 7.42 9.02 11.26
N ASN A 156 6.47 9.59 12.01
CA ASN A 156 6.65 9.83 13.45
C ASN A 156 6.80 8.51 14.23
N LYS A 157 6.01 7.48 13.90
CA LYS A 157 6.17 6.14 14.49
C LYS A 157 7.54 5.52 14.17
N LYS A 158 8.06 5.71 12.96
CA LYS A 158 9.41 5.26 12.57
C LYS A 158 10.47 6.01 13.37
N GLU A 159 10.38 7.31 13.46
CA GLU A 159 11.26 8.18 14.24
C GLU A 159 11.32 7.74 15.70
N ARG A 160 10.18 7.59 16.37
CA ARG A 160 10.09 7.14 17.76
C ARG A 160 10.73 5.77 17.98
N ARG A 161 10.63 4.85 16.99
CA ARG A 161 11.32 3.55 17.05
C ARG A 161 12.83 3.71 16.96
N LEU A 162 13.34 4.63 16.16
CA LEU A 162 14.77 4.92 16.05
C LEU A 162 15.30 5.51 17.36
N TRP A 163 14.61 6.49 17.96
CA TRP A 163 14.96 7.04 19.28
C TRP A 163 14.98 5.97 20.34
N LYS A 164 13.96 5.11 20.39
CA LYS A 164 13.92 3.96 21.31
C LYS A 164 15.09 2.99 21.09
N ALA A 165 15.41 2.68 19.84
CA ALA A 165 16.54 1.81 19.51
C ALA A 165 17.88 2.44 19.87
N ALA A 166 17.99 3.77 19.84
CA ALA A 166 19.13 4.53 20.31
C ALA A 166 19.21 4.61 21.87
N ASN A 167 18.18 4.11 22.56
CA ASN A 167 18.01 4.23 24.01
C ASN A 167 17.95 5.70 24.47
N ILE A 168 17.28 6.54 23.67
CA ILE A 168 17.12 7.98 23.91
C ILE A 168 15.66 8.33 24.00
N GLU A 169 15.29 9.09 25.00
CA GLU A 169 14.02 9.82 25.09
C GLU A 169 14.30 11.29 24.72
N PRO A 170 14.01 11.72 23.48
CA PRO A 170 14.37 13.04 23.02
C PRO A 170 13.52 14.09 23.77
N LYS A 171 14.18 15.12 24.30
CA LYS A 171 13.58 16.21 25.07
C LYS A 171 14.49 17.43 25.09
N GLY A 172 13.94 18.56 25.45
CA GLY A 172 14.70 19.81 25.54
C GLY A 172 14.57 20.66 24.27
N SER A 173 15.31 21.76 24.22
CA SER A 173 15.19 22.78 23.16
C SER A 173 15.64 22.31 21.78
N TRP A 174 16.47 21.28 21.71
CA TRP A 174 16.97 20.71 20.47
C TRP A 174 15.95 19.79 19.76
N TYR A 175 14.96 19.23 20.48
CA TYR A 175 13.92 18.36 19.93
C TYR A 175 12.59 19.11 19.84
N ARG A 176 12.07 19.28 18.63
CA ARG A 176 10.89 20.11 18.36
C ARG A 176 9.83 19.30 17.61
N GLU A 177 8.71 19.08 18.26
CA GLU A 177 7.54 18.44 17.65
C GLU A 177 6.72 19.47 16.90
N ALA A 178 6.57 19.29 15.58
CA ALA A 178 5.91 20.25 14.72
C ALA A 178 4.38 20.08 14.66
N GLY A 179 3.85 18.88 14.87
CA GLY A 179 2.42 18.59 14.69
C GLY A 179 1.94 18.81 13.26
N GLN A 180 2.83 18.70 12.25
CA GLN A 180 2.57 19.13 10.88
C GLN A 180 2.87 17.99 9.87
N GLY A 181 2.29 18.12 8.65
CA GLY A 181 2.62 17.24 7.52
C GLY A 181 4.08 17.37 7.07
N MET A 182 4.63 16.29 6.48
CA MET A 182 6.07 16.15 6.21
C MET A 182 6.67 17.30 5.38
N GLY A 183 5.94 17.80 4.39
CA GLY A 183 6.41 18.93 3.58
C GLY A 183 6.67 20.18 4.40
N LYS A 184 5.79 20.52 5.35
CA LYS A 184 6.00 21.64 6.29
C LYS A 184 7.15 21.36 7.25
N VAL A 185 7.28 20.13 7.74
CA VAL A 185 8.39 19.73 8.60
C VAL A 185 9.74 19.91 7.91
N ILE A 186 9.85 19.54 6.63
CA ILE A 186 11.09 19.78 5.82
C ILE A 186 11.38 21.29 5.73
N GLN A 187 10.37 22.13 5.50
CA GLN A 187 10.56 23.59 5.44
C GLN A 187 11.02 24.14 6.80
N MET A 188 10.37 23.75 7.90
CA MET A 188 10.78 24.15 9.26
C MET A 188 12.21 23.70 9.59
N ALA A 189 12.55 22.44 9.25
CA ALA A 189 13.92 21.94 9.46
C ALA A 189 14.93 22.72 8.64
N ASN A 190 14.58 23.14 7.41
CA ASN A 190 15.43 23.98 6.58
C ASN A 190 15.68 25.37 7.21
N GLU A 191 14.62 26.04 7.70
CA GLU A 191 14.71 27.35 8.35
C GLU A 191 15.55 27.32 9.63
N LEU A 192 15.48 26.19 10.35
CA LEU A 192 16.19 25.99 11.62
C LEU A 192 17.59 25.37 11.45
N ASN A 193 18.06 25.10 10.23
CA ASN A 193 19.25 24.31 9.97
C ASN A 193 19.26 23.00 10.80
N ALA A 194 18.14 22.31 10.79
CA ALA A 194 17.87 21.16 11.67
C ALA A 194 17.90 19.83 10.89
N TYR A 195 18.01 18.76 11.66
CA TYR A 195 17.77 17.41 11.14
C TYR A 195 16.27 17.07 11.18
N THR A 196 15.83 16.15 10.33
CA THR A 196 14.50 15.57 10.35
C THR A 196 14.50 14.20 9.66
N LEU A 197 13.58 13.33 10.04
CA LEU A 197 13.31 12.08 9.32
C LEU A 197 12.21 12.34 8.28
N SER A 198 12.44 11.92 7.05
CA SER A 198 11.43 11.99 5.97
C SER A 198 11.35 10.68 5.21
N ASP A 199 10.17 10.35 4.68
CA ASP A 199 10.11 9.40 3.58
C ASP A 199 10.79 9.98 2.33
N ARG A 200 11.43 9.12 1.53
CA ARG A 200 12.16 9.54 0.33
C ARG A 200 11.25 10.24 -0.69
N GLY A 201 10.01 9.80 -0.82
CA GLY A 201 9.09 10.40 -1.79
C GLY A 201 8.81 11.87 -1.50
N THR A 202 8.49 12.19 -0.24
CA THR A 202 8.31 13.58 0.17
C THR A 202 9.60 14.38 0.01
N TRP A 203 10.77 13.81 0.39
CA TRP A 203 12.05 14.44 0.16
C TRP A 203 12.26 14.82 -1.31
N ILE A 204 12.04 13.89 -2.26
CA ILE A 204 12.21 14.14 -3.69
C ILE A 204 11.34 15.33 -4.14
N ALA A 205 10.07 15.37 -3.71
CA ALA A 205 9.14 16.44 -4.06
C ALA A 205 9.52 17.82 -3.48
N TYR A 206 10.36 17.87 -2.45
CA TYR A 206 10.79 19.08 -1.77
C TYR A 206 12.27 19.40 -1.96
N SER A 207 13.06 18.54 -2.59
CA SER A 207 14.51 18.64 -2.69
C SER A 207 15.01 19.93 -3.36
N ASN A 208 14.23 20.48 -4.29
CA ASN A 208 14.52 21.74 -4.97
C ASN A 208 13.99 22.99 -4.23
N LYS A 209 13.31 22.81 -3.08
CA LYS A 209 12.72 23.89 -2.27
C LYS A 209 13.40 24.03 -0.92
N THR A 210 14.54 23.39 -0.71
CA THR A 210 15.26 23.36 0.56
C THR A 210 16.77 23.27 0.33
N GLN A 211 17.56 23.78 1.28
CA GLN A 211 19.01 23.61 1.32
C GLN A 211 19.44 22.30 2.00
N LEU A 212 18.52 21.63 2.71
CA LEU A 212 18.83 20.37 3.38
C LEU A 212 19.33 19.34 2.35
N LYS A 213 20.08 18.38 2.82
CA LYS A 213 20.57 17.24 2.03
C LYS A 213 20.27 15.95 2.78
N ILE A 214 20.28 14.81 2.07
CA ILE A 214 20.31 13.53 2.73
C ILE A 214 21.62 13.43 3.51
N ALA A 215 21.52 13.41 4.82
CA ALA A 215 22.66 13.28 5.70
C ALA A 215 22.92 11.81 6.10
N TYR A 216 21.86 10.98 6.15
CA TYR A 216 22.00 9.53 6.35
C TYR A 216 20.92 8.74 5.62
N GLN A 217 21.29 7.57 5.05
CA GLN A 217 20.40 6.67 4.33
C GLN A 217 20.96 5.24 4.23
N GLY A 218 20.18 4.30 3.72
CA GLY A 218 20.65 2.97 3.29
C GLY A 218 20.64 1.90 4.37
N ASP A 219 20.37 2.24 5.64
CA ASP A 219 20.23 1.24 6.69
C ASP A 219 18.89 0.49 6.54
N LYS A 220 18.92 -0.84 6.71
CA LYS A 220 17.74 -1.70 6.62
C LYS A 220 16.61 -1.30 7.57
N VAL A 221 16.96 -0.73 8.74
CA VAL A 221 15.95 -0.23 9.70
C VAL A 221 15.15 0.94 9.15
N LEU A 222 15.66 1.64 8.15
CA LEU A 222 14.97 2.73 7.45
C LEU A 222 14.01 2.24 6.35
N PHE A 223 14.05 0.98 5.99
CA PHE A 223 13.15 0.44 4.96
C PHE A 223 11.70 0.47 5.43
N ASN A 224 10.83 0.73 4.48
CA ASN A 224 9.40 0.83 4.68
C ASN A 224 8.70 -0.13 3.70
N PRO A 225 8.56 -1.41 4.09
CA PRO A 225 7.98 -2.43 3.24
C PRO A 225 6.47 -2.29 3.13
N TYR A 226 5.95 -2.43 1.93
CA TYR A 226 4.54 -2.44 1.59
C TYR A 226 4.04 -3.87 1.43
N GLY A 227 2.92 -4.17 2.07
CA GLY A 227 2.24 -5.45 1.97
C GLY A 227 0.85 -5.29 1.37
N ILE A 228 0.44 -6.29 0.59
CA ILE A 228 -0.92 -6.44 0.08
C ILE A 228 -1.55 -7.70 0.66
N ILE A 229 -2.82 -7.61 1.06
CA ILE A 229 -3.53 -8.68 1.77
C ILE A 229 -4.97 -8.70 1.27
N ALA A 230 -5.44 -9.84 0.75
CA ALA A 230 -6.86 -10.06 0.48
C ALA A 230 -7.64 -10.18 1.78
N VAL A 231 -8.81 -9.58 1.85
CA VAL A 231 -9.75 -9.77 2.95
C VAL A 231 -10.29 -11.20 2.90
N ASN A 232 -10.42 -11.84 4.06
CA ASN A 232 -10.73 -13.26 4.16
C ASN A 232 -12.17 -13.58 3.72
N PRO A 233 -12.38 -14.27 2.59
CA PRO A 233 -13.71 -14.54 2.04
C PRO A 233 -14.52 -15.53 2.89
N LYS A 234 -13.87 -16.33 3.73
CA LYS A 234 -14.57 -17.23 4.67
C LYS A 234 -15.27 -16.45 5.79
N ARG A 235 -14.76 -15.27 6.11
CA ARG A 235 -15.32 -14.38 7.11
C ARG A 235 -16.29 -13.38 6.49
N TYR A 236 -16.03 -12.95 5.26
CA TYR A 236 -16.78 -11.93 4.53
C TYR A 236 -17.13 -12.44 3.12
N PRO A 237 -18.24 -13.18 2.96
CA PRO A 237 -18.59 -13.82 1.68
C PRO A 237 -18.85 -12.85 0.54
N ASP A 238 -19.18 -11.59 0.84
CA ASP A 238 -19.54 -10.56 -0.13
C ASP A 238 -18.33 -9.83 -0.74
N VAL A 239 -17.10 -10.07 -0.26
CA VAL A 239 -15.90 -9.45 -0.82
C VAL A 239 -15.59 -10.03 -2.20
N ASN A 240 -15.10 -9.18 -3.11
CA ASN A 240 -14.62 -9.62 -4.42
C ASN A 240 -13.25 -10.28 -4.29
N HIS A 241 -13.21 -11.48 -3.70
CA HIS A 241 -11.97 -12.22 -3.48
C HIS A 241 -11.23 -12.56 -4.79
N THR A 242 -11.96 -12.96 -5.84
CA THR A 242 -11.36 -13.27 -7.14
C THR A 242 -10.65 -12.04 -7.74
N GLY A 243 -11.26 -10.88 -7.66
CA GLY A 243 -10.65 -9.63 -8.10
C GLY A 243 -9.45 -9.25 -7.21
N ALA A 244 -9.57 -9.38 -5.88
CA ALA A 244 -8.48 -9.11 -4.96
C ALA A 244 -7.26 -10.00 -5.25
N GLN A 245 -7.47 -11.29 -5.50
CA GLN A 245 -6.40 -12.23 -5.86
C GLN A 245 -5.78 -11.88 -7.21
N ALA A 246 -6.59 -11.53 -8.22
CA ALA A 246 -6.07 -11.08 -9.51
C ALA A 246 -5.16 -9.85 -9.38
N LEU A 247 -5.52 -8.90 -8.51
CA LEU A 247 -4.66 -7.73 -8.23
C LEU A 247 -3.36 -8.13 -7.52
N ILE A 248 -3.44 -9.03 -6.54
CA ILE A 248 -2.27 -9.53 -5.82
C ILE A 248 -1.33 -10.23 -6.77
N ASP A 249 -1.83 -11.17 -7.58
CA ASP A 249 -1.02 -11.95 -8.53
C ASP A 249 -0.35 -11.04 -9.56
N TRP A 250 -1.06 -10.03 -10.07
CA TRP A 250 -0.51 -9.10 -11.05
C TRP A 250 0.54 -8.17 -10.43
N ILE A 251 0.27 -7.55 -9.26
CA ILE A 251 1.20 -6.58 -8.68
C ILE A 251 2.48 -7.24 -8.14
N THR A 252 2.38 -8.50 -7.70
CA THR A 252 3.53 -9.31 -7.24
C THR A 252 4.18 -10.10 -8.36
N GLY A 253 3.54 -10.20 -9.51
CA GLY A 253 4.05 -10.85 -10.71
C GLY A 253 5.06 -9.99 -11.49
N ASN A 254 5.63 -10.58 -12.55
CA ASN A 254 6.69 -9.96 -13.34
C ASN A 254 6.30 -8.57 -13.86
N ASP A 255 5.09 -8.41 -14.39
CA ASP A 255 4.66 -7.15 -15.01
C ASP A 255 4.50 -6.04 -13.97
N GLY A 256 3.81 -6.31 -12.86
CA GLY A 256 3.66 -5.35 -11.78
C GLY A 256 5.00 -4.96 -11.16
N GLN A 257 5.87 -5.94 -10.88
CA GLN A 257 7.19 -5.70 -10.30
C GLN A 257 8.11 -4.90 -11.24
N LYS A 258 8.08 -5.18 -12.55
CA LYS A 258 8.80 -4.40 -13.56
C LYS A 258 8.31 -2.95 -13.62
N LEU A 259 7.00 -2.74 -13.58
CA LEU A 259 6.42 -1.40 -13.58
C LEU A 259 6.77 -0.62 -12.31
N ILE A 260 6.78 -1.27 -11.14
CA ILE A 260 7.23 -0.66 -9.89
C ILE A 260 8.70 -0.22 -9.99
N ALA A 261 9.58 -1.07 -10.54
CA ALA A 261 10.99 -0.76 -10.75
C ALA A 261 11.20 0.43 -11.71
N GLN A 262 10.33 0.60 -12.69
CA GLN A 262 10.40 1.67 -13.70
C GLN A 262 9.78 2.98 -13.20
N TYR A 263 9.00 2.94 -12.12
CA TYR A 263 8.35 4.13 -11.60
C TYR A 263 9.37 5.08 -10.97
N ASN A 264 9.43 6.29 -11.48
CA ASN A 264 10.33 7.33 -10.97
C ASN A 264 9.62 8.68 -10.89
N ILE A 265 10.12 9.55 -10.00
CA ILE A 265 9.71 10.93 -9.86
C ILE A 265 10.94 11.79 -10.05
N ALA A 266 10.91 12.76 -10.97
CA ALA A 266 12.02 13.65 -11.26
C ALA A 266 13.36 12.90 -11.52
N GLY A 267 13.30 11.73 -12.17
CA GLY A 267 14.48 10.89 -12.46
C GLY A 267 14.94 9.99 -11.31
N PHE A 268 14.26 9.99 -10.16
CA PHE A 268 14.60 9.15 -9.02
C PHE A 268 13.60 8.01 -8.85
N GLN A 269 14.11 6.79 -8.76
CA GLN A 269 13.31 5.61 -8.42
C GLN A 269 12.77 5.75 -6.99
N LEU A 270 11.45 5.67 -6.82
CA LEU A 270 10.81 5.86 -5.52
C LEU A 270 10.59 4.55 -4.78
N PHE A 271 10.30 3.47 -5.50
CA PHE A 271 10.02 2.16 -4.92
C PHE A 271 10.95 1.11 -5.48
N THR A 272 11.37 0.19 -4.63
CA THR A 272 12.13 -1.00 -5.01
C THR A 272 11.19 -2.21 -4.93
N PRO A 273 11.03 -2.98 -6.01
CA PRO A 273 10.26 -4.22 -6.00
C PRO A 273 10.78 -5.20 -4.95
N SER A 274 9.90 -5.91 -4.28
CA SER A 274 10.30 -6.88 -3.25
C SER A 274 9.42 -8.12 -3.16
N ALA A 275 8.49 -8.32 -4.11
CA ALA A 275 7.75 -9.56 -4.15
C ALA A 275 8.70 -10.73 -4.40
N THR A 276 8.76 -11.67 -3.47
CA THR A 276 9.43 -12.94 -3.69
C THR A 276 8.63 -13.69 -4.75
N GLN A 277 9.20 -13.92 -5.93
CA GLN A 277 8.55 -14.78 -6.91
C GLN A 277 8.40 -16.16 -6.26
N THR A 278 7.18 -16.54 -5.94
CA THR A 278 6.86 -17.94 -5.76
C THR A 278 7.18 -18.59 -7.11
N ALA A 279 8.27 -19.35 -7.17
CA ALA A 279 8.60 -20.15 -8.34
C ALA A 279 7.34 -20.92 -8.71
N GLY A 280 6.70 -20.52 -9.81
CA GLY A 280 5.52 -21.18 -10.31
C GLY A 280 5.87 -22.65 -10.48
N VAL A 281 5.18 -23.48 -9.71
CA VAL A 281 5.10 -24.90 -10.01
C VAL A 281 4.42 -24.97 -11.37
N ALA A 282 5.24 -25.06 -12.42
CA ALA A 282 4.76 -25.45 -13.74
C ALA A 282 4.11 -26.83 -13.57
N LYS A 283 2.79 -26.88 -13.76
CA LYS A 283 2.07 -28.14 -14.01
C LYS A 283 2.06 -28.42 -15.49
#